data_114b0164eaa0eb37816e3d8f2e690582
#
_entry.id   114b0164eaa0eb37816e3d8f2e690582
#
_cell.length_a   1.000
_cell.length_b   1.000
_cell.length_c   1.000
_cell.angle_alpha   90.00
_cell.angle_beta   90.00
_cell.angle_gamma   90.00
#
_symmetry.space_group_name_H-M   'P 1'
#
loop_
_entity.id
_entity.type
_entity.pdbx_description
1 polymer ?
#
loop_
_entity_poly.entity_id
_entity_poly.type
_entity_poly.pdbx_seq_one_letter_code
_entity_poly.pdbx_strand_id
1 'polypeptide(L)'
;MEASKSTSSGRDRIGLLLPSSLEHARITSLPQAAYYIPNFITEEEEKIILDKISSAPKPRWKQLTKRRLQTWPSDLVNNKLLDAPLPTWLQDPVISRLLSLPVKDSEAGHLFCDSPHQKPNHVLVNEYPPGIGIMPHKLSTQQDGAAYWPVVCTVSLGSSLCLNLHRSKDDGALDPVPAWRILQEPRSLLITTDQLYTDYLHGIADIDEDVDLNPNTVANWDLLRSPDAYANGTHVREIRTSLTYRDVLQVSKVANKFGMFLKR
;
A
#
# COMPACT_ATOMS: atom_id res chain seq x y z
N MET A 1 -56.02 5.81 -18.16
CA MET A 1 -54.61 6.03 -18.53
C MET A 1 -53.85 6.32 -17.25
N GLU A 2 -53.37 5.30 -16.59
CA GLU A 2 -52.54 5.43 -15.38
C GLU A 2 -51.09 5.33 -15.77
N ALA A 3 -50.34 6.37 -15.43
CA ALA A 3 -48.91 6.41 -15.67
C ALA A 3 -48.18 5.66 -14.56
N SER A 4 -47.56 4.54 -14.90
CA SER A 4 -46.66 3.77 -14.08
C SER A 4 -45.41 4.60 -13.73
N LYS A 5 -45.26 5.00 -12.47
CA LYS A 5 -44.01 5.57 -11.94
C LYS A 5 -43.03 4.43 -11.69
N SER A 6 -42.01 4.39 -12.52
CA SER A 6 -40.80 3.58 -12.29
C SER A 6 -40.07 4.09 -11.04
N THR A 7 -40.10 3.29 -9.98
CA THR A 7 -39.27 3.48 -8.79
C THR A 7 -37.86 3.01 -9.12
N SER A 8 -36.94 3.96 -9.34
CA SER A 8 -35.51 3.67 -9.38
C SER A 8 -35.06 3.20 -8.00
N SER A 9 -34.61 1.95 -7.92
CA SER A 9 -34.00 1.34 -6.75
C SER A 9 -32.78 2.16 -6.34
N GLY A 10 -32.91 2.85 -5.22
CA GLY A 10 -31.78 3.44 -4.51
C GLY A 10 -30.89 2.30 -4.02
N ARG A 11 -29.75 2.10 -4.69
CA ARG A 11 -28.66 1.33 -4.10
C ARG A 11 -28.15 2.17 -2.94
N ASP A 12 -28.34 1.66 -1.73
CA ASP A 12 -27.81 2.24 -0.50
C ASP A 12 -26.32 2.51 -0.71
N ARG A 13 -25.95 3.78 -0.73
CA ARG A 13 -24.56 4.21 -0.58
C ARG A 13 -24.18 3.91 0.85
N ILE A 14 -23.71 2.70 1.13
CA ILE A 14 -23.03 2.39 2.37
C ILE A 14 -21.79 3.30 2.36
N GLY A 15 -21.85 4.37 3.12
CA GLY A 15 -20.75 5.31 3.26
C GLY A 15 -19.52 4.57 3.77
N LEU A 16 -18.35 4.92 3.30
CA LEU A 16 -17.08 4.40 3.78
C LEU A 16 -16.98 4.61 5.29
N LEU A 17 -16.91 3.53 6.07
CA LEU A 17 -16.75 3.59 7.51
C LEU A 17 -15.28 3.29 7.84
N LEU A 18 -14.51 4.34 8.13
CA LEU A 18 -13.17 4.20 8.67
C LEU A 18 -13.22 3.94 10.19
N PRO A 19 -12.24 3.23 10.77
CA PRO A 19 -12.13 3.11 12.21
C PRO A 19 -11.89 4.47 12.87
N SER A 20 -12.30 4.65 14.12
CA SER A 20 -12.07 5.89 14.89
C SER A 20 -10.58 6.15 15.11
N SER A 21 -9.79 5.08 15.23
CA SER A 21 -8.33 5.12 15.28
C SER A 21 -7.71 3.85 14.68
N LEU A 22 -6.39 3.87 14.44
CA LEU A 22 -5.65 2.71 13.96
C LEU A 22 -5.61 1.58 14.97
N GLU A 23 -5.77 1.86 16.27
CA GLU A 23 -5.83 0.86 17.32
C GLU A 23 -6.91 -0.20 17.04
N HIS A 24 -8.05 0.20 16.49
CA HIS A 24 -9.14 -0.70 16.09
C HIS A 24 -8.89 -1.50 14.81
N ALA A 25 -7.86 -1.15 14.07
CA ALA A 25 -7.42 -1.84 12.86
C ALA A 25 -6.13 -2.66 13.06
N ARG A 26 -5.69 -2.82 14.30
CA ARG A 26 -4.45 -3.52 14.63
C ARG A 26 -4.54 -5.01 14.33
N ILE A 27 -3.53 -5.57 13.68
CA ILE A 27 -3.37 -7.02 13.51
C ILE A 27 -2.78 -7.58 14.81
N THR A 28 -3.63 -8.08 15.69
CA THR A 28 -3.25 -8.49 17.05
C THR A 28 -2.42 -9.77 17.11
N SER A 29 -2.48 -10.62 16.09
CA SER A 29 -1.68 -11.85 15.97
C SER A 29 -0.21 -11.58 15.67
N LEU A 30 0.14 -10.38 15.21
CA LEU A 30 1.51 -9.97 14.97
C LEU A 30 2.14 -9.37 16.24
N PRO A 31 3.42 -9.62 16.53
CA PRO A 31 4.07 -9.09 17.74
C PRO A 31 4.31 -7.57 17.66
N GLN A 32 4.18 -6.96 16.48
CA GLN A 32 4.54 -5.57 16.19
C GLN A 32 3.35 -4.77 15.66
N ALA A 33 3.52 -3.45 15.59
CA ALA A 33 2.50 -2.54 15.09
C ALA A 33 2.29 -2.70 13.57
N ALA A 34 1.24 -3.43 13.21
CA ALA A 34 0.70 -3.50 11.87
C ALA A 34 -0.82 -3.27 11.94
N TYR A 35 -1.34 -2.57 10.96
CA TYR A 35 -2.76 -2.22 10.91
C TYR A 35 -3.34 -2.57 9.54
N TYR A 36 -4.58 -3.06 9.54
CA TYR A 36 -5.28 -3.44 8.33
C TYR A 36 -6.70 -2.86 8.31
N ILE A 37 -7.01 -2.09 7.27
CA ILE A 37 -8.35 -1.53 7.04
C ILE A 37 -8.89 -2.11 5.74
N PRO A 38 -9.93 -2.98 5.77
CA PRO A 38 -10.38 -3.74 4.61
C PRO A 38 -11.06 -2.89 3.52
N ASN A 39 -11.75 -1.82 3.92
CA ASN A 39 -12.40 -0.87 3.02
C ASN A 39 -11.84 0.54 3.27
N PHE A 40 -10.63 0.80 2.83
CA PHE A 40 -10.00 2.10 3.01
C PHE A 40 -10.39 3.10 1.92
N ILE A 41 -10.71 2.60 0.75
CA ILE A 41 -11.25 3.38 -0.38
C ILE A 41 -12.51 2.72 -0.94
N THR A 42 -13.35 3.50 -1.62
CA THR A 42 -14.56 3.00 -2.28
C THR A 42 -14.26 2.33 -3.62
N GLU A 43 -15.26 1.67 -4.21
CA GLU A 43 -15.15 1.08 -5.56
C GLU A 43 -14.97 2.13 -6.65
N GLU A 44 -15.66 3.27 -6.52
CA GLU A 44 -15.52 4.38 -7.44
C GLU A 44 -14.12 4.99 -7.39
N GLU A 45 -13.56 5.14 -6.17
CA GLU A 45 -12.20 5.64 -5.97
C GLU A 45 -11.16 4.67 -6.52
N GLU A 46 -11.31 3.37 -6.28
CA GLU A 46 -10.47 2.33 -6.87
C GLU A 46 -10.46 2.42 -8.40
N LYS A 47 -11.64 2.51 -9.00
CA LYS A 47 -11.78 2.64 -10.45
C LYS A 47 -11.08 3.88 -10.98
N ILE A 48 -11.30 5.04 -10.35
CA ILE A 48 -10.66 6.30 -10.76
C ILE A 48 -9.13 6.17 -10.67
N ILE A 49 -8.61 5.60 -9.59
CA ILE A 49 -7.16 5.43 -9.39
C ILE A 49 -6.58 4.48 -10.46
N LEU A 50 -7.22 3.34 -10.71
CA LEU A 50 -6.79 2.38 -11.74
C LEU A 50 -6.82 3.01 -13.15
N ASP A 51 -7.84 3.81 -13.47
CA ASP A 51 -7.93 4.55 -14.75
C ASP A 51 -6.78 5.58 -14.88
N LYS A 52 -6.40 6.27 -13.79
CA LYS A 52 -5.26 7.21 -13.78
C LYS A 52 -3.93 6.47 -13.95
N ILE A 53 -3.76 5.33 -13.31
CA ILE A 53 -2.55 4.49 -13.44
C ILE A 53 -2.40 3.98 -14.86
N SER A 54 -3.47 3.43 -15.45
CA SER A 54 -3.45 2.85 -16.80
C SER A 54 -3.27 3.90 -17.89
N SER A 55 -3.83 5.10 -17.71
CA SER A 55 -3.71 6.22 -18.64
C SER A 55 -2.39 6.99 -18.52
N ALA A 56 -1.52 6.63 -17.57
CA ALA A 56 -0.22 7.26 -17.42
C ALA A 56 0.64 7.06 -18.69
N PRO A 57 1.40 8.09 -19.13
CA PRO A 57 2.25 7.99 -20.32
C PRO A 57 3.23 6.81 -20.23
N LYS A 58 3.46 6.13 -21.36
CA LYS A 58 4.40 4.98 -21.43
C LYS A 58 5.74 5.20 -20.72
N PRO A 59 6.42 6.35 -20.84
CA PRO A 59 7.69 6.60 -20.15
C PRO A 59 7.59 6.61 -18.62
N ARG A 60 6.38 6.72 -18.04
CA ARG A 60 6.18 6.64 -16.60
C ARG A 60 6.29 5.20 -16.09
N TRP A 61 6.04 4.22 -16.95
CA TRP A 61 6.17 2.81 -16.64
C TRP A 61 7.61 2.35 -16.80
N LYS A 62 8.13 1.71 -15.76
CA LYS A 62 9.38 0.97 -15.78
C LYS A 62 9.08 -0.50 -15.83
N GLN A 63 9.56 -1.18 -16.87
CA GLN A 63 9.49 -2.62 -16.96
C GLN A 63 10.62 -3.23 -16.18
N LEU A 64 10.30 -4.04 -15.19
CA LEU A 64 11.22 -4.97 -14.53
C LEU A 64 11.10 -6.33 -15.22
N THR A 65 11.95 -7.29 -14.83
CA THR A 65 11.98 -8.61 -15.48
C THR A 65 10.59 -9.28 -15.57
N LYS A 66 9.81 -9.23 -14.48
CA LYS A 66 8.53 -9.94 -14.40
C LYS A 66 7.32 -9.03 -14.12
N ARG A 67 7.53 -7.82 -13.64
CA ARG A 67 6.48 -6.86 -13.27
C ARG A 67 6.82 -5.46 -13.77
N ARG A 68 5.88 -4.53 -13.69
CA ARG A 68 6.10 -3.12 -14.02
C ARG A 68 5.71 -2.21 -12.87
N LEU A 69 6.30 -1.02 -12.85
CA LEU A 69 6.07 -0.05 -11.80
C LEU A 69 6.06 1.39 -12.33
N GLN A 70 5.46 2.28 -11.54
CA GLN A 70 5.58 3.74 -11.68
C GLN A 70 6.09 4.31 -10.37
N THR A 71 6.85 5.40 -10.46
CA THR A 71 7.37 6.14 -9.30
C THR A 71 6.84 7.57 -9.33
N TRP A 72 6.28 8.04 -8.24
CA TRP A 72 5.68 9.36 -8.13
C TRP A 72 6.20 10.14 -6.92
N PRO A 73 6.50 11.46 -7.04
CA PRO A 73 6.49 12.24 -8.29
C PRO A 73 7.62 11.88 -9.25
N SER A 74 8.72 11.33 -8.74
CA SER A 74 9.93 10.95 -9.50
C SER A 74 10.65 9.78 -8.82
N ASP A 75 11.67 9.25 -9.49
CA ASP A 75 12.62 8.34 -8.83
C ASP A 75 13.47 9.09 -7.80
N LEU A 76 14.01 8.31 -6.87
CA LEU A 76 15.06 8.80 -5.98
C LEU A 76 16.40 8.85 -6.73
N VAL A 77 17.14 9.90 -6.51
CA VAL A 77 18.53 10.04 -6.97
C VAL A 77 19.42 10.19 -5.74
N ASN A 78 20.31 9.24 -5.50
CA ASN A 78 21.17 9.20 -4.31
C ASN A 78 20.37 9.35 -3.01
N ASN A 79 19.29 8.57 -2.89
CA ASN A 79 18.37 8.58 -1.75
C ASN A 79 17.65 9.92 -1.49
N LYS A 80 17.58 10.79 -2.48
CA LYS A 80 16.89 12.09 -2.41
C LYS A 80 15.74 12.14 -3.40
N LEU A 81 14.63 12.65 -2.96
CA LEU A 81 13.47 12.92 -3.80
C LEU A 81 13.63 14.32 -4.42
N LEU A 82 13.28 14.43 -5.69
CA LEU A 82 13.09 15.73 -6.31
C LEU A 82 11.85 16.42 -5.76
N ASP A 83 11.99 17.67 -5.32
CA ASP A 83 10.87 18.47 -4.78
C ASP A 83 9.85 18.76 -5.88
N ALA A 84 8.82 17.92 -5.93
CA ALA A 84 7.69 18.05 -6.83
C ALA A 84 6.43 17.50 -6.13
N PRO A 85 5.26 18.11 -6.34
CA PRO A 85 4.03 17.65 -5.71
C PRO A 85 3.59 16.30 -6.30
N LEU A 86 3.01 15.46 -5.46
CA LEU A 86 2.25 14.30 -5.93
C LEU A 86 1.01 14.79 -6.70
N PRO A 87 0.58 14.10 -7.75
CA PRO A 87 -0.68 14.40 -8.43
C PRO A 87 -1.86 14.25 -7.47
N THR A 88 -2.91 15.03 -7.66
CA THR A 88 -4.07 15.08 -6.76
C THR A 88 -4.73 13.72 -6.54
N TRP A 89 -4.80 12.88 -7.58
CA TRP A 89 -5.40 11.55 -7.49
C TRP A 89 -4.60 10.55 -6.63
N LEU A 90 -3.34 10.85 -6.29
CA LEU A 90 -2.55 10.12 -5.30
C LEU A 90 -2.62 10.76 -3.91
N GLN A 91 -3.00 12.03 -3.82
CA GLN A 91 -3.19 12.70 -2.55
C GLN A 91 -4.57 12.39 -1.97
N ASP A 92 -5.62 12.60 -2.78
CA ASP A 92 -7.00 12.36 -2.37
C ASP A 92 -7.57 11.11 -3.08
N PRO A 93 -8.21 10.22 -2.30
CA PRO A 93 -8.56 10.34 -0.88
C PRO A 93 -7.50 9.78 0.08
N VAL A 94 -6.43 9.14 -0.42
CA VAL A 94 -5.55 8.26 0.37
C VAL A 94 -4.79 9.04 1.45
N ILE A 95 -4.00 10.05 1.07
CA ILE A 95 -3.20 10.81 2.05
C ILE A 95 -4.11 11.55 3.02
N SER A 96 -5.18 12.18 2.53
CA SER A 96 -6.13 12.89 3.38
C SER A 96 -6.74 11.97 4.46
N ARG A 97 -7.10 10.74 4.11
CA ARG A 97 -7.58 9.74 5.06
C ARG A 97 -6.49 9.25 6.03
N LEU A 98 -5.28 8.98 5.53
CA LEU A 98 -4.16 8.58 6.39
C LEU A 98 -3.87 9.62 7.48
N LEU A 99 -3.94 10.91 7.14
CA LEU A 99 -3.69 12.01 8.07
C LEU A 99 -4.87 12.29 9.00
N SER A 100 -6.07 11.83 8.68
CA SER A 100 -7.25 11.96 9.53
C SER A 100 -7.38 10.86 10.58
N LEU A 101 -6.60 9.77 10.48
CA LEU A 101 -6.68 8.64 11.39
C LEU A 101 -5.68 8.80 12.55
N PRO A 102 -6.14 9.02 13.79
CA PRO A 102 -5.26 8.98 14.95
C PRO A 102 -4.72 7.58 15.18
N VAL A 103 -3.57 7.48 15.83
CA VAL A 103 -2.97 6.17 16.14
C VAL A 103 -3.77 5.47 17.24
N LYS A 104 -4.19 6.21 18.26
CA LYS A 104 -5.06 5.76 19.38
C LYS A 104 -6.20 6.75 19.60
N ASP A 105 -7.30 6.28 20.14
CA ASP A 105 -8.48 7.11 20.45
C ASP A 105 -8.18 8.26 21.41
N SER A 106 -7.22 8.08 22.31
CA SER A 106 -6.83 9.06 23.34
C SER A 106 -5.74 10.05 22.88
N GLU A 107 -5.20 9.90 21.67
CA GLU A 107 -4.06 10.68 21.19
C GLU A 107 -4.48 11.56 20.01
N ALA A 108 -4.06 12.83 20.03
CA ALA A 108 -4.12 13.68 18.86
C ALA A 108 -2.88 13.41 17.99
N GLY A 109 -3.08 13.21 16.70
CA GLY A 109 -1.98 12.99 15.75
C GLY A 109 -2.16 11.72 14.93
N HIS A 110 -1.38 11.63 13.86
CA HIS A 110 -1.41 10.54 12.90
C HIS A 110 -0.02 9.92 12.75
N LEU A 111 0.12 8.81 12.04
CA LEU A 111 1.38 8.06 11.90
C LEU A 111 2.58 8.86 11.37
N PHE A 112 2.34 9.96 10.70
CA PHE A 112 3.38 10.79 10.10
C PHE A 112 3.65 12.09 10.87
N CYS A 113 3.07 12.32 12.06
CA CYS A 113 3.23 13.59 12.77
C CYS A 113 4.70 13.89 13.12
N ASP A 114 5.50 12.86 13.40
CA ASP A 114 6.92 12.97 13.71
C ASP A 114 7.84 12.83 12.50
N SER A 115 7.30 12.54 11.31
CA SER A 115 8.10 12.44 10.10
C SER A 115 8.49 13.82 9.57
N PRO A 116 9.62 13.97 8.84
CA PRO A 116 10.12 15.27 8.40
C PRO A 116 9.13 16.12 7.59
N HIS A 117 8.25 15.49 6.83
CA HIS A 117 7.27 16.18 5.99
C HIS A 117 5.84 16.02 6.51
N GLN A 118 5.65 15.30 7.63
CA GLN A 118 4.35 15.05 8.29
C GLN A 118 3.30 14.41 7.38
N LYS A 119 3.73 13.84 6.27
CA LYS A 119 2.87 13.14 5.28
C LYS A 119 3.73 12.34 4.31
N PRO A 120 3.15 11.34 3.63
CA PRO A 120 3.80 10.71 2.49
C PRO A 120 4.08 11.73 1.37
N ASN A 121 5.31 11.70 0.84
CA ASN A 121 5.72 12.53 -0.28
C ASN A 121 6.15 11.72 -1.51
N HIS A 122 6.13 10.38 -1.40
CA HIS A 122 6.53 9.46 -2.45
C HIS A 122 5.57 8.27 -2.53
N VAL A 123 5.22 7.87 -3.76
CA VAL A 123 4.34 6.73 -4.03
C VAL A 123 4.96 5.82 -5.10
N LEU A 124 5.10 4.55 -4.76
CA LEU A 124 5.47 3.50 -5.69
C LEU A 124 4.22 2.72 -6.09
N VAL A 125 3.90 2.69 -7.38
CA VAL A 125 2.84 1.88 -7.96
C VAL A 125 3.46 0.63 -8.54
N ASN A 126 3.12 -0.56 -8.03
CA ASN A 126 3.54 -1.84 -8.59
C ASN A 126 2.34 -2.60 -9.14
N GLU A 127 2.52 -3.20 -10.30
CA GLU A 127 1.54 -4.08 -10.91
C GLU A 127 2.10 -5.51 -10.96
N TYR A 128 1.33 -6.44 -10.41
CA TYR A 128 1.65 -7.87 -10.30
C TYR A 128 0.63 -8.68 -11.11
N PRO A 129 0.99 -9.20 -12.29
CA PRO A 129 0.20 -10.23 -12.97
C PRO A 129 0.14 -11.52 -12.15
N PRO A 130 -0.81 -12.43 -12.43
CA PRO A 130 -0.79 -13.78 -11.88
C PRO A 130 0.56 -14.47 -12.07
N GLY A 131 0.97 -15.33 -11.14
CA GLY A 131 2.26 -16.01 -11.18
C GLY A 131 3.47 -15.14 -10.84
N ILE A 132 3.29 -13.83 -10.66
CA ILE A 132 4.39 -12.90 -10.43
C ILE A 132 4.37 -12.37 -9.00
N GLY A 133 5.50 -12.49 -8.33
CA GLY A 133 5.71 -12.01 -6.98
C GLY A 133 6.90 -11.07 -6.85
N ILE A 134 7.43 -11.01 -5.64
CA ILE A 134 8.66 -10.31 -5.30
C ILE A 134 9.43 -11.13 -4.25
N MET A 135 10.71 -11.35 -4.50
CA MET A 135 11.59 -12.03 -3.55
C MET A 135 11.55 -11.35 -2.18
N PRO A 136 11.57 -12.12 -1.09
CA PRO A 136 11.64 -11.56 0.25
C PRO A 136 12.82 -10.60 0.40
N HIS A 137 12.55 -9.37 0.80
CA HIS A 137 13.53 -8.31 0.99
C HIS A 137 13.18 -7.48 2.21
N LYS A 138 14.18 -6.88 2.86
CA LYS A 138 13.96 -5.91 3.92
C LYS A 138 13.51 -4.58 3.32
N LEU A 139 12.52 -3.95 3.92
CA LEU A 139 12.13 -2.57 3.55
C LEU A 139 13.22 -1.55 3.93
N SER A 140 14.11 -1.94 4.86
CA SER A 140 15.20 -1.12 5.39
C SER A 140 16.58 -1.38 4.77
N THR A 141 16.69 -2.17 3.67
CA THR A 141 17.99 -2.49 3.06
C THR A 141 18.68 -1.25 2.45
N GLN A 142 20.02 -1.32 2.35
CA GLN A 142 20.92 -0.21 1.98
C GLN A 142 20.55 0.55 0.69
N GLN A 143 19.73 -0.01 -0.18
CA GLN A 143 19.28 0.67 -1.40
C GLN A 143 18.04 1.56 -1.19
N ASP A 144 17.13 1.21 -0.23
CA ASP A 144 15.89 1.95 -0.02
C ASP A 144 15.66 2.38 1.44
N GLY A 145 16.18 1.63 2.43
CA GLY A 145 15.82 1.81 3.85
C GLY A 145 16.30 3.12 4.48
N ALA A 146 17.48 3.59 4.12
CA ALA A 146 18.03 4.84 4.65
C ALA A 146 17.36 6.09 4.07
N ALA A 147 16.52 5.95 3.03
CA ALA A 147 15.88 7.06 2.35
C ALA A 147 14.50 7.41 2.94
N TYR A 148 13.87 6.52 3.72
CA TYR A 148 12.48 6.65 4.12
C TYR A 148 12.27 6.68 5.64
N TRP A 149 11.24 7.39 6.06
CA TRP A 149 10.66 7.26 7.39
C TRP A 149 10.10 5.83 7.58
N PRO A 150 10.26 5.20 8.78
CA PRO A 150 9.96 3.78 8.98
C PRO A 150 8.45 3.47 9.09
N VAL A 151 7.67 4.03 8.17
CA VAL A 151 6.23 3.78 8.02
C VAL A 151 5.94 3.49 6.55
N VAL A 152 5.29 2.36 6.29
CA VAL A 152 4.86 1.98 4.94
C VAL A 152 3.35 1.78 4.94
N CYS A 153 2.67 2.53 4.09
CA CYS A 153 1.23 2.43 3.88
C CYS A 153 0.96 1.88 2.47
N THR A 154 0.37 0.70 2.37
CA THR A 154 0.11 0.04 1.08
C THR A 154 -1.39 -0.09 0.86
N VAL A 155 -1.90 0.57 -0.18
CA VAL A 155 -3.27 0.37 -0.69
C VAL A 155 -3.23 -0.69 -1.78
N SER A 156 -4.08 -1.73 -1.66
CA SER A 156 -4.21 -2.81 -2.65
C SER A 156 -5.40 -2.57 -3.57
N LEU A 157 -5.24 -2.83 -4.86
CA LEU A 157 -6.26 -2.66 -5.89
C LEU A 157 -6.31 -3.90 -6.79
N GLY A 158 -7.49 -4.15 -7.37
CA GLY A 158 -7.73 -5.22 -8.34
C GLY A 158 -7.93 -6.57 -7.69
N SER A 159 -6.89 -7.37 -7.48
CA SER A 159 -6.98 -8.72 -6.93
C SER A 159 -6.38 -8.82 -5.52
N SER A 160 -6.84 -9.81 -4.77
CA SER A 160 -6.25 -10.18 -3.49
C SER A 160 -4.94 -10.94 -3.68
N LEU A 161 -4.04 -10.87 -2.71
CA LEU A 161 -2.89 -11.75 -2.58
C LEU A 161 -2.35 -11.80 -1.14
N CYS A 162 -1.60 -12.85 -0.83
CA CYS A 162 -0.87 -12.95 0.42
C CYS A 162 0.51 -12.28 0.34
N LEU A 163 0.76 -11.36 1.29
CA LEU A 163 2.09 -10.88 1.62
C LEU A 163 2.69 -11.82 2.67
N ASN A 164 3.88 -12.34 2.41
CA ASN A 164 4.62 -13.20 3.31
C ASN A 164 5.65 -12.39 4.11
N LEU A 165 5.67 -12.58 5.42
CA LEU A 165 6.68 -12.02 6.31
C LEU A 165 7.64 -13.13 6.74
N HIS A 166 8.90 -13.00 6.36
CA HIS A 166 9.94 -13.98 6.67
C HIS A 166 10.91 -13.45 7.71
N ARG A 167 11.47 -14.35 8.51
CA ARG A 167 12.61 -14.04 9.40
C ARG A 167 13.93 -14.36 8.69
N SER A 168 14.97 -13.65 9.03
CA SER A 168 16.32 -14.10 8.77
C SER A 168 16.69 -15.17 9.81
N LYS A 169 17.39 -16.22 9.39
CA LYS A 169 18.04 -17.17 10.31
C LYS A 169 19.25 -16.52 10.98
N ASP A 170 19.78 -17.15 12.01
CA ASP A 170 20.96 -16.66 12.76
C ASP A 170 22.22 -16.50 11.87
N ASP A 171 22.33 -17.30 10.83
CA ASP A 171 23.38 -17.22 9.79
C ASP A 171 23.10 -16.14 8.71
N GLY A 172 21.99 -15.40 8.83
CA GLY A 172 21.54 -14.39 7.88
C GLY A 172 20.80 -14.95 6.67
N ALA A 173 20.66 -16.27 6.55
CA ALA A 173 19.90 -16.88 5.46
C ALA A 173 18.39 -16.62 5.63
N LEU A 174 17.67 -16.60 4.51
CA LEU A 174 16.21 -16.51 4.52
C LEU A 174 15.60 -17.80 5.08
N ASP A 175 14.66 -17.66 6.03
CA ASP A 175 13.80 -18.78 6.35
C ASP A 175 12.79 -18.97 5.20
N PRO A 176 12.77 -20.12 4.52
CA PRO A 176 11.86 -20.34 3.39
C PRO A 176 10.38 -20.36 3.82
N VAL A 177 10.09 -20.67 5.08
CA VAL A 177 8.73 -20.67 5.62
C VAL A 177 8.41 -19.27 6.16
N PRO A 178 7.35 -18.59 5.68
CA PRO A 178 6.97 -17.30 6.23
C PRO A 178 6.53 -17.46 7.68
N ALA A 179 6.98 -16.55 8.54
CA ALA A 179 6.55 -16.48 9.94
C ALA A 179 5.08 -16.06 10.04
N TRP A 180 4.63 -15.21 9.12
CA TRP A 180 3.24 -14.78 9.00
C TRP A 180 2.87 -14.51 7.55
N ARG A 181 1.57 -14.63 7.28
CA ARG A 181 0.94 -14.28 6.02
C ARG A 181 -0.14 -13.22 6.28
N ILE A 182 -0.16 -12.19 5.46
CA ILE A 182 -1.18 -11.12 5.51
C ILE A 182 -1.93 -11.12 4.19
N LEU A 183 -3.23 -11.39 4.21
CA LEU A 183 -4.07 -11.34 3.02
C LEU A 183 -4.53 -9.90 2.77
N GLN A 184 -4.15 -9.35 1.63
CA GLN A 184 -4.51 -8.00 1.22
C GLN A 184 -5.62 -8.06 0.18
N GLU A 185 -6.84 -7.66 0.56
CA GLU A 185 -7.99 -7.57 -0.35
C GLU A 185 -7.92 -6.28 -1.19
N PRO A 186 -8.61 -6.21 -2.34
CA PRO A 186 -8.79 -4.95 -3.05
C PRO A 186 -9.39 -3.86 -2.15
N ARG A 187 -8.98 -2.62 -2.33
CA ARG A 187 -9.39 -1.44 -1.57
C ARG A 187 -8.93 -1.41 -0.11
N SER A 188 -8.15 -2.39 0.32
CA SER A 188 -7.59 -2.42 1.67
C SER A 188 -6.36 -1.54 1.81
N LEU A 189 -6.12 -1.13 3.05
CA LEU A 189 -4.88 -0.49 3.49
C LEU A 189 -4.17 -1.41 4.47
N LEU A 190 -2.91 -1.72 4.19
CA LEU A 190 -1.97 -2.32 5.13
C LEU A 190 -0.95 -1.26 5.55
N ILE A 191 -0.77 -1.08 6.84
CA ILE A 191 0.28 -0.25 7.42
C ILE A 191 1.26 -1.14 8.17
N THR A 192 2.56 -0.96 7.92
CA THR A 192 3.64 -1.62 8.68
C THR A 192 4.62 -0.58 9.20
N THR A 193 4.98 -0.70 10.49
CA THR A 193 5.86 0.22 11.19
C THR A 193 6.90 -0.55 11.99
N ASP A 194 7.85 0.17 12.59
CA ASP A 194 8.80 -0.32 13.59
C ASP A 194 9.56 -1.58 13.17
N GLN A 195 9.53 -2.62 14.02
CA GLN A 195 10.27 -3.86 13.79
C GLN A 195 9.77 -4.66 12.59
N LEU A 196 8.47 -4.55 12.19
CA LEU A 196 8.02 -5.17 10.95
C LEU A 196 8.68 -4.55 9.72
N TYR A 197 9.05 -3.29 9.82
CA TYR A 197 9.81 -2.59 8.79
C TYR A 197 11.29 -2.99 8.78
N THR A 198 11.91 -3.21 9.95
CA THR A 198 13.35 -3.41 10.08
C THR A 198 13.79 -4.88 10.09
N ASP A 199 13.02 -5.75 10.76
CA ASP A 199 13.48 -7.09 11.14
C ASP A 199 12.94 -8.19 10.23
N TYR A 200 11.81 -7.93 9.53
CA TYR A 200 11.19 -8.91 8.66
C TYR A 200 11.44 -8.62 7.18
N LEU A 201 11.58 -9.69 6.41
CA LEU A 201 11.62 -9.61 4.97
C LEU A 201 10.20 -9.79 4.43
N HIS A 202 9.80 -8.87 3.55
CA HIS A 202 8.51 -8.86 2.89
C HIS A 202 8.63 -9.49 1.52
N GLY A 203 7.80 -10.47 1.23
CA GLY A 203 7.81 -11.17 -0.05
C GLY A 203 6.41 -11.51 -0.54
N ILE A 204 6.28 -11.72 -1.83
CA ILE A 204 5.09 -12.24 -2.49
C ILE A 204 5.55 -13.44 -3.30
N ALA A 205 4.94 -14.60 -3.08
CA ALA A 205 5.32 -15.82 -3.79
C ALA A 205 4.97 -15.73 -5.30
N ASP A 206 5.81 -16.31 -6.15
CA ASP A 206 5.57 -16.48 -7.60
C ASP A 206 4.59 -17.64 -7.83
N ILE A 207 3.29 -17.42 -7.58
CA ILE A 207 2.19 -18.41 -7.70
C ILE A 207 0.96 -17.79 -8.33
N ASP A 208 0.16 -18.60 -9.02
CA ASP A 208 -1.10 -18.16 -9.65
C ASP A 208 -2.30 -18.25 -8.68
N GLU A 209 -2.17 -19.03 -7.61
CA GLU A 209 -3.23 -19.25 -6.64
C GLU A 209 -2.65 -19.23 -5.22
N ASP A 210 -3.21 -18.41 -4.34
CA ASP A 210 -2.97 -18.47 -2.91
C ASP A 210 -3.75 -19.63 -2.32
N VAL A 211 -3.07 -20.46 -1.53
CA VAL A 211 -3.64 -21.66 -0.89
C VAL A 211 -3.53 -21.59 0.62
N ASP A 212 -4.23 -22.50 1.30
CA ASP A 212 -4.22 -22.60 2.75
C ASP A 212 -4.61 -21.29 3.43
N LEU A 213 -5.69 -20.66 2.92
CA LEU A 213 -6.26 -19.42 3.45
C LEU A 213 -7.29 -19.76 4.52
N ASN A 214 -6.92 -19.54 5.77
CA ASN A 214 -7.80 -19.81 6.92
C ASN A 214 -7.35 -18.99 8.16
N PRO A 215 -8.14 -18.97 9.25
CA PRO A 215 -7.83 -18.20 10.46
C PRO A 215 -6.50 -18.56 11.13
N ASN A 216 -5.98 -19.77 10.92
CA ASN A 216 -4.73 -20.22 11.54
C ASN A 216 -3.48 -19.81 10.73
N THR A 217 -3.65 -19.50 9.45
CA THR A 217 -2.54 -19.25 8.52
C THR A 217 -2.46 -17.80 8.06
N VAL A 218 -3.54 -17.02 8.20
CA VAL A 218 -3.64 -15.61 7.78
C VAL A 218 -3.76 -14.72 9.01
N ALA A 219 -2.76 -13.91 9.26
CA ALA A 219 -2.62 -13.10 10.48
C ALA A 219 -3.70 -12.04 10.66
N ASN A 220 -4.28 -11.53 9.59
CA ASN A 220 -5.34 -10.51 9.60
C ASN A 220 -6.72 -11.07 9.27
N TRP A 221 -6.95 -12.37 9.49
CA TRP A 221 -8.22 -13.03 9.12
C TRP A 221 -9.45 -12.33 9.68
N ASP A 222 -9.44 -11.98 10.96
CA ASP A 222 -10.57 -11.34 11.66
C ASP A 222 -10.85 -9.90 11.19
N LEU A 223 -9.93 -9.31 10.42
CA LEU A 223 -10.06 -7.96 9.85
C LEU A 223 -10.47 -7.97 8.38
N LEU A 224 -10.59 -9.14 7.75
CA LEU A 224 -10.98 -9.23 6.35
C LEU A 224 -12.42 -8.76 6.15
N ARG A 225 -12.66 -8.08 5.03
CA ARG A 225 -14.00 -7.65 4.60
C ARG A 225 -14.90 -8.83 4.27
N SER A 226 -14.34 -9.82 3.58
CA SER A 226 -15.08 -10.92 2.99
C SER A 226 -14.37 -12.26 3.23
N PRO A 227 -14.21 -12.72 4.49
CA PRO A 227 -13.54 -13.99 4.78
C PRO A 227 -14.23 -15.19 4.13
N ASP A 228 -15.56 -15.12 3.92
CA ASP A 228 -16.34 -16.18 3.25
C ASP A 228 -15.93 -16.38 1.78
N ALA A 229 -15.38 -15.36 1.14
CA ALA A 229 -14.83 -15.49 -0.23
C ALA A 229 -13.63 -16.46 -0.31
N TYR A 230 -13.03 -16.78 0.82
CA TYR A 230 -11.88 -17.67 0.97
C TYR A 230 -12.24 -18.96 1.72
N ALA A 231 -13.54 -19.30 1.87
CA ALA A 231 -14.02 -20.44 2.64
C ALA A 231 -13.50 -21.79 2.10
N ASN A 232 -13.15 -21.87 0.80
CA ASN A 232 -12.53 -23.05 0.20
C ASN A 232 -11.00 -23.12 0.49
N GLY A 233 -10.43 -22.16 1.18
CA GLY A 233 -9.01 -22.10 1.51
C GLY A 233 -8.11 -21.62 0.38
N THR A 234 -8.66 -21.16 -0.75
CA THR A 234 -7.87 -20.74 -1.91
C THR A 234 -8.35 -19.41 -2.52
N HIS A 235 -7.47 -18.78 -3.29
CA HIS A 235 -7.78 -17.59 -4.10
C HIS A 235 -6.93 -17.58 -5.37
N VAL A 236 -7.57 -17.68 -6.53
CA VAL A 236 -6.92 -17.51 -7.82
C VAL A 236 -6.60 -16.04 -8.03
N ARG A 237 -5.33 -15.74 -8.27
CA ARG A 237 -4.84 -14.37 -8.43
C ARG A 237 -5.21 -13.82 -9.80
N GLU A 238 -5.59 -12.57 -9.81
CA GLU A 238 -5.70 -11.74 -11.00
C GLU A 238 -4.65 -10.61 -10.95
N ILE A 239 -4.75 -9.62 -11.83
CA ILE A 239 -3.83 -8.47 -11.79
C ILE A 239 -4.06 -7.69 -10.49
N ARG A 240 -3.03 -7.63 -9.65
CA ARG A 240 -3.01 -6.78 -8.47
C ARG A 240 -2.17 -5.54 -8.73
N THR A 241 -2.69 -4.39 -8.34
CA THR A 241 -1.92 -3.14 -8.28
C THR A 241 -1.77 -2.71 -6.83
N SER A 242 -0.58 -2.28 -6.41
CA SER A 242 -0.35 -1.70 -5.09
C SER A 242 0.16 -0.27 -5.19
N LEU A 243 -0.35 0.58 -4.30
CA LEU A 243 0.15 1.94 -4.07
C LEU A 243 0.88 1.94 -2.73
N THR A 244 2.19 2.10 -2.75
CA THR A 244 3.02 2.13 -1.54
C THR A 244 3.42 3.57 -1.23
N TYR A 245 2.83 4.12 -0.18
CA TYR A 245 3.02 5.50 0.29
C TYR A 245 4.10 5.54 1.36
N ARG A 246 5.07 6.45 1.18
CA ARG A 246 6.21 6.64 2.11
C ARG A 246 6.58 8.11 2.22
N ASP A 247 7.23 8.49 3.32
CA ASP A 247 7.89 9.79 3.47
C ASP A 247 9.39 9.63 3.23
N VAL A 248 9.91 10.25 2.16
CA VAL A 248 11.34 10.30 1.84
C VAL A 248 11.99 11.38 2.70
N LEU A 249 12.99 10.99 3.48
CA LEU A 249 13.64 11.86 4.47
C LEU A 249 14.34 13.09 3.87
N GLN A 250 14.92 12.93 2.68
CA GLN A 250 15.69 14.00 2.02
C GLN A 250 15.03 14.42 0.71
N VAL A 251 14.67 15.70 0.63
CA VAL A 251 14.11 16.32 -0.57
C VAL A 251 15.11 17.35 -1.12
N SER A 252 15.44 17.23 -2.41
CA SER A 252 16.32 18.16 -3.09
C SER A 252 15.52 19.20 -3.87
N LYS A 253 15.71 20.48 -3.58
CA LYS A 253 15.19 21.55 -4.41
C LYS A 253 15.89 21.52 -5.77
N VAL A 254 15.14 21.57 -6.87
CA VAL A 254 15.70 21.87 -8.20
C VAL A 254 16.28 23.28 -8.11
N ALA A 255 17.58 23.40 -8.05
CA ALA A 255 18.21 24.68 -8.32
C ALA A 255 17.83 25.06 -9.76
N ASN A 256 17.02 26.09 -9.94
CA ASN A 256 16.69 26.66 -11.23
C ASN A 256 18.00 27.18 -11.88
N LYS A 257 18.78 26.29 -12.50
CA LYS A 257 19.94 26.66 -13.29
C LYS A 257 19.56 27.43 -14.57
N PHE A 258 18.29 27.55 -14.89
CA PHE A 258 17.80 28.33 -16.04
C PHE A 258 17.76 29.86 -15.82
N GLY A 259 17.86 30.32 -14.55
CA GLY A 259 17.88 31.77 -14.25
C GLY A 259 19.23 32.48 -14.52
N MET A 260 20.28 31.75 -14.86
CA MET A 260 21.63 32.32 -14.99
C MET A 260 22.05 32.68 -16.44
N PHE A 261 21.21 32.37 -17.43
CA PHE A 261 21.53 32.65 -18.85
C PHE A 261 20.75 33.83 -19.45
N LEU A 262 19.94 34.53 -18.68
CA LEU A 262 19.14 35.70 -19.14
C LEU A 262 19.64 37.03 -18.55
N LYS A 263 20.86 37.08 -18.04
CA LYS A 263 21.56 38.37 -17.72
C LYS A 263 22.90 38.39 -18.45
N ARG A 264 22.83 38.71 -19.71
CA ARG A 264 23.88 39.40 -20.50
C ARG A 264 23.22 40.25 -21.56
#